data_1235e153d5b496a5a4982c7c4ff94c45
#
_entry.id   1235e153d5b496a5a4982c7c4ff94c45
#
_cell.length_a   1.000
_cell.length_b   1.000
_cell.length_c   1.000
_cell.angle_alpha   90.00
_cell.angle_beta   90.00
_cell.angle_gamma   90.00
#
_symmetry.space_group_name_H-M   'P 1'
#
loop_
_entity.id
_entity.type
_entity.pdbx_description
1 polymer ?
#
loop_
_entity_poly.entity_id
_entity_poly.type
_entity_poly.pdbx_seq_one_letter_code
_entity_poly.pdbx_strand_id
1 'polypeptide(L)'
;MDVTNYRSLRALAVLVGILVVATGCTASTPHASGSARPTKTATVTPTPTPTPTPTFNKAALSLTDPTSLWVVVDKLRPLNPVNFIPPDLVMTPLAHNNNPQLRSAAAAAMVTMFAAGKAEGAGDMELQSAYRSYTIQVSVYNGYVRSAGQAGADAQSARPGFSEHQTGLTADIGAVPANCTLAACFGQTPQGLWLAANAWRFGFILRYPADKVPVTGYMYEPWHFRYVGVELSTEMHTKGIATLEEFFGLPAAPDYAP
;
A
#
# COMPACT_ATOMS: atom_id res chain seq x y z
N MET A 1 27.59 35.83 -27.10
CA MET A 1 26.58 36.69 -27.75
C MET A 1 25.23 35.94 -27.63
N ASP A 2 24.24 36.29 -26.89
CA ASP A 2 23.89 37.47 -26.09
C ASP A 2 22.99 37.07 -24.93
N VAL A 3 23.06 37.81 -23.86
CA VAL A 3 22.41 37.56 -22.57
C VAL A 3 21.10 38.34 -22.56
N THR A 4 20.20 37.98 -21.62
CA THR A 4 19.09 38.72 -21.03
C THR A 4 17.71 38.62 -21.66
N ASN A 5 16.77 38.06 -20.84
CA ASN A 5 15.69 38.87 -20.28
C ASN A 5 14.92 38.17 -19.15
N TYR A 6 15.23 38.53 -17.92
CA TYR A 6 14.40 38.32 -16.73
C TYR A 6 13.23 39.33 -16.77
N ARG A 7 11.99 38.86 -16.67
CA ARG A 7 10.82 39.70 -16.31
C ARG A 7 10.16 39.16 -15.04
N SER A 8 10.38 39.93 -13.98
CA SER A 8 9.73 39.85 -12.69
C SER A 8 8.22 40.13 -12.83
N LEU A 9 7.35 39.26 -12.32
CA LEU A 9 5.95 39.62 -12.03
C LEU A 9 5.79 39.78 -10.52
N ARG A 10 5.37 40.96 -10.14
CA ARG A 10 5.10 41.43 -8.77
C ARG A 10 3.79 40.83 -8.27
N ALA A 11 3.82 40.31 -7.03
CA ALA A 11 2.66 39.89 -6.28
C ALA A 11 1.84 41.15 -5.85
N LEU A 12 0.54 41.09 -6.08
CA LEU A 12 -0.43 42.08 -5.60
C LEU A 12 -1.14 41.48 -4.38
N ALA A 13 -0.87 42.03 -3.20
CA ALA A 13 -1.56 41.69 -1.95
C ALA A 13 -2.85 42.52 -1.85
N VAL A 14 -4.00 41.86 -1.73
CA VAL A 14 -5.29 42.48 -1.44
C VAL A 14 -5.58 42.31 0.05
N LEU A 15 -5.56 43.44 0.78
CA LEU A 15 -6.03 43.55 2.17
C LEU A 15 -7.55 43.72 2.17
N VAL A 16 -8.28 42.79 2.77
CA VAL A 16 -9.72 42.96 3.08
C VAL A 16 -9.85 43.33 4.56
N GLY A 17 -10.25 44.59 4.81
CA GLY A 17 -10.54 45.08 6.14
C GLY A 17 -11.92 44.62 6.62
N ILE A 18 -11.99 44.05 7.82
CA ILE A 18 -13.25 43.71 8.50
C ILE A 18 -13.64 44.88 9.42
N LEU A 19 -14.79 45.49 9.13
CA LEU A 19 -15.41 46.55 9.92
C LEU A 19 -16.27 45.88 11.02
N VAL A 20 -15.91 46.07 12.29
CA VAL A 20 -16.71 45.64 13.45
C VAL A 20 -17.63 46.81 13.87
N VAL A 21 -18.94 46.63 13.75
CA VAL A 21 -19.95 47.55 14.26
C VAL A 21 -20.44 47.02 15.63
N ALA A 22 -20.14 47.74 16.67
CA ALA A 22 -20.67 47.49 18.01
C ALA A 22 -21.97 48.27 18.21
N THR A 23 -23.10 47.59 18.37
CA THR A 23 -24.37 48.22 18.79
C THR A 23 -24.64 47.82 20.24
N GLY A 24 -24.61 48.85 21.10
CA GLY A 24 -25.01 48.72 22.49
C GLY A 24 -26.53 48.63 22.66
N CYS A 25 -26.98 47.77 23.55
CA CYS A 25 -28.38 47.70 24.01
C CYS A 25 -28.43 48.01 25.50
N THR A 26 -29.23 49.02 25.83
CA THR A 26 -29.57 49.45 27.19
C THR A 26 -30.52 48.47 27.87
N ALA A 27 -30.27 48.21 29.15
CA ALA A 27 -31.10 47.37 30.00
C ALA A 27 -32.37 48.12 30.46
N SER A 28 -33.51 47.49 30.31
CA SER A 28 -34.75 47.85 30.98
C SER A 28 -35.29 46.66 31.78
N THR A 29 -35.38 46.79 33.06
CA THR A 29 -36.01 45.80 33.97
C THR A 29 -37.50 45.98 33.96
N PRO A 30 -38.30 44.90 33.89
CA PRO A 30 -39.64 44.87 34.44
C PRO A 30 -39.76 43.87 35.60
N HIS A 31 -40.39 44.32 36.65
CA HIS A 31 -40.96 43.52 37.71
C HIS A 31 -41.99 42.54 37.14
N ALA A 32 -41.90 41.30 37.54
CA ALA A 32 -43.01 40.32 37.32
C ALA A 32 -43.23 39.46 38.54
N SER A 33 -44.47 39.53 38.99
CA SER A 33 -45.07 38.66 39.99
C SER A 33 -45.00 37.19 39.64
N GLY A 34 -44.83 36.36 40.66
CA GLY A 34 -44.70 34.92 40.53
C GLY A 34 -45.98 34.17 40.12
N SER A 35 -45.81 33.15 39.36
CA SER A 35 -46.70 31.99 39.34
C SER A 35 -45.82 30.76 39.15
N ALA A 36 -45.77 29.91 40.16
CA ALA A 36 -45.04 28.65 40.13
C ALA A 36 -45.70 27.66 39.15
N ARG A 37 -45.04 27.42 38.00
CA ARG A 37 -45.41 26.36 37.07
C ARG A 37 -44.67 25.09 37.46
N PRO A 38 -45.33 23.91 37.50
CA PRO A 38 -44.67 22.65 37.86
C PRO A 38 -43.54 22.34 36.85
N THR A 39 -42.34 22.19 37.34
CA THR A 39 -41.15 21.75 36.58
C THR A 39 -41.35 20.31 36.14
N LYS A 40 -41.55 20.07 34.84
CA LYS A 40 -41.48 18.71 34.29
C LYS A 40 -40.04 18.24 34.40
N THR A 41 -39.81 17.22 35.22
CA THR A 41 -38.54 16.50 35.28
C THR A 41 -38.23 15.94 33.90
N ALA A 42 -37.18 16.43 33.28
CA ALA A 42 -36.69 15.89 32.00
C ALA A 42 -36.17 14.47 32.25
N THR A 43 -36.82 13.48 31.66
CA THR A 43 -36.34 12.10 31.64
C THR A 43 -35.07 12.10 30.79
N VAL A 44 -33.92 11.85 31.40
CA VAL A 44 -32.62 11.71 30.69
C VAL A 44 -32.68 10.41 29.91
N THR A 45 -32.81 10.51 28.60
CA THR A 45 -32.67 9.35 27.71
C THR A 45 -31.22 8.84 27.83
N PRO A 46 -30.99 7.54 28.15
CA PRO A 46 -29.65 7.02 28.27
C PRO A 46 -28.91 7.18 26.92
N THR A 47 -27.76 7.78 26.96
CA THR A 47 -26.83 7.84 25.78
C THR A 47 -26.49 6.41 25.41
N PRO A 48 -26.63 5.99 24.13
CA PRO A 48 -26.29 4.65 23.72
C PRO A 48 -24.79 4.39 24.00
N THR A 49 -24.52 3.30 24.73
CA THR A 49 -23.14 2.83 24.94
C THR A 49 -22.55 2.49 23.57
N PRO A 50 -21.37 3.00 23.20
CA PRO A 50 -20.76 2.69 21.91
C PRO A 50 -20.54 1.17 21.81
N THR A 51 -21.06 0.57 20.76
CA THR A 51 -20.79 -0.82 20.41
C THR A 51 -19.29 -0.95 20.15
N PRO A 52 -18.57 -1.90 20.78
CA PRO A 52 -17.16 -2.07 20.53
C PRO A 52 -16.90 -2.35 19.05
N THR A 53 -16.02 -1.58 18.43
CA THR A 53 -15.58 -1.83 17.06
C THR A 53 -14.88 -3.19 17.01
N PRO A 54 -15.21 -4.10 16.08
CA PRO A 54 -14.55 -5.38 15.97
C PRO A 54 -13.03 -5.20 15.84
N THR A 55 -12.28 -5.88 16.69
CA THR A 55 -10.81 -5.88 16.60
C THR A 55 -10.39 -6.77 15.45
N PHE A 56 -9.46 -6.30 14.59
CA PHE A 56 -8.89 -7.09 13.49
C PHE A 56 -8.27 -8.40 14.00
N ASN A 57 -8.70 -9.53 13.43
CA ASN A 57 -8.22 -10.85 13.86
C ASN A 57 -6.94 -11.23 13.10
N LYS A 58 -5.77 -10.95 13.68
CA LYS A 58 -4.45 -11.30 13.11
C LYS A 58 -4.21 -12.81 12.95
N ALA A 59 -5.01 -13.66 13.56
CA ALA A 59 -4.93 -15.11 13.48
C ALA A 59 -5.95 -15.74 12.51
N ALA A 60 -6.66 -14.92 11.72
CA ALA A 60 -7.69 -15.41 10.80
C ALA A 60 -7.14 -16.31 9.70
N LEU A 61 -5.92 -16.03 9.23
CA LEU A 61 -5.24 -16.84 8.22
C LEU A 61 -3.82 -17.19 8.67
N SER A 62 -3.29 -18.30 8.16
CA SER A 62 -1.94 -18.77 8.47
C SER A 62 -0.87 -17.85 7.85
N LEU A 63 0.22 -17.63 8.59
CA LEU A 63 1.41 -16.92 8.11
C LEU A 63 2.47 -17.86 7.51
N THR A 64 2.26 -19.18 7.60
CA THR A 64 3.24 -20.20 7.17
C THR A 64 2.69 -21.21 6.16
N ASP A 65 1.37 -21.36 6.05
CA ASP A 65 0.75 -22.19 5.01
C ASP A 65 0.91 -21.50 3.65
N PRO A 66 1.57 -22.13 2.66
CA PRO A 66 1.82 -21.52 1.36
C PRO A 66 0.55 -21.25 0.55
N THR A 67 -0.59 -21.87 0.91
CA THR A 67 -1.90 -21.60 0.30
C THR A 67 -2.60 -20.40 0.90
N SER A 68 -2.17 -19.90 2.06
CA SER A 68 -2.75 -18.74 2.73
C SER A 68 -2.49 -17.44 1.95
N LEU A 69 -3.47 -16.53 1.94
CA LEU A 69 -3.26 -15.17 1.42
C LEU A 69 -2.27 -14.36 2.29
N TRP A 70 -2.12 -14.75 3.56
CA TRP A 70 -1.25 -14.05 4.53
C TRP A 70 0.10 -14.73 4.74
N VAL A 71 0.44 -15.75 3.92
CA VAL A 71 1.75 -16.37 4.02
C VAL A 71 2.85 -15.31 3.93
N VAL A 72 3.75 -15.29 4.92
CA VAL A 72 4.91 -14.38 4.93
C VAL A 72 6.11 -15.12 4.38
N VAL A 73 6.63 -14.61 3.27
CA VAL A 73 7.83 -15.12 2.61
C VAL A 73 8.86 -14.00 2.60
N ASP A 74 9.99 -14.22 3.21
CA ASP A 74 11.11 -13.29 3.32
C ASP A 74 12.43 -14.05 3.50
N LYS A 75 13.53 -13.36 3.76
CA LYS A 75 14.87 -14.00 3.86
C LYS A 75 15.04 -14.99 5.03
N LEU A 76 14.15 -14.98 6.02
CA LEU A 76 14.13 -15.93 7.13
C LEU A 76 13.06 -17.02 6.98
N ARG A 77 12.08 -16.81 6.09
CA ARG A 77 10.87 -17.64 5.97
C ARG A 77 10.69 -18.11 4.54
N PRO A 78 11.31 -19.27 4.16
CA PRO A 78 11.07 -19.87 2.85
C PRO A 78 9.66 -20.46 2.77
N LEU A 79 9.18 -20.65 1.55
CA LEU A 79 8.01 -21.48 1.29
C LEU A 79 8.28 -22.94 1.73
N ASN A 80 7.26 -23.59 2.25
CA ASN A 80 7.29 -25.01 2.58
C ASN A 80 6.06 -25.74 1.99
N PRO A 81 6.22 -26.64 1.00
CA PRO A 81 7.51 -27.06 0.42
C PRO A 81 8.19 -25.94 -0.37
N VAL A 82 9.52 -25.98 -0.42
CA VAL A 82 10.35 -24.94 -1.07
C VAL A 82 10.03 -24.72 -2.55
N ASN A 83 9.53 -25.76 -3.22
CA ASN A 83 9.11 -25.74 -4.62
C ASN A 83 7.59 -25.66 -4.80
N PHE A 84 6.89 -25.08 -3.82
CA PHE A 84 5.44 -24.91 -3.85
C PHE A 84 4.96 -24.27 -5.16
N ILE A 85 3.85 -24.79 -5.68
CA ILE A 85 3.12 -24.25 -6.85
C ILE A 85 1.69 -23.98 -6.42
N PRO A 86 1.18 -22.76 -6.52
CA PRO A 86 -0.21 -22.46 -6.20
C PRO A 86 -1.20 -23.22 -7.08
N PRO A 87 -2.27 -23.80 -6.50
CA PRO A 87 -3.21 -24.64 -7.28
C PRO A 87 -4.22 -23.82 -8.09
N ASP A 88 -4.34 -22.51 -7.82
CA ASP A 88 -5.37 -21.62 -8.34
C ASP A 88 -4.79 -20.48 -9.22
N LEU A 89 -3.67 -20.74 -9.90
CA LEU A 89 -3.09 -19.80 -10.86
C LEU A 89 -3.99 -19.65 -12.09
N VAL A 90 -4.24 -18.41 -12.49
CA VAL A 90 -4.99 -18.05 -13.69
C VAL A 90 -4.22 -17.02 -14.52
N MET A 91 -4.45 -17.02 -15.83
CA MET A 91 -3.93 -15.97 -16.71
C MET A 91 -4.66 -14.65 -16.40
N THR A 92 -3.91 -13.61 -16.03
CA THR A 92 -4.48 -12.28 -15.78
C THR A 92 -4.65 -11.55 -17.11
N PRO A 93 -5.88 -11.11 -17.48
CA PRO A 93 -6.16 -10.50 -18.78
C PRO A 93 -5.74 -9.01 -18.82
N LEU A 94 -4.45 -8.75 -18.58
CA LEU A 94 -3.84 -7.42 -18.59
C LEU A 94 -2.65 -7.39 -19.55
N ALA A 95 -2.27 -6.20 -20.02
CA ALA A 95 -1.01 -6.02 -20.73
C ALA A 95 0.16 -6.55 -19.89
N HIS A 96 1.11 -7.27 -20.50
CA HIS A 96 2.19 -7.90 -19.77
C HIS A 96 3.43 -8.13 -20.65
N ASN A 97 4.58 -8.16 -20.02
CA ASN A 97 5.87 -8.46 -20.66
C ASN A 97 6.34 -9.91 -20.41
N ASN A 98 6.05 -10.45 -19.22
CA ASN A 98 6.38 -11.82 -18.84
C ASN A 98 5.12 -12.59 -18.46
N ASN A 99 5.27 -13.79 -17.87
CA ASN A 99 4.16 -14.62 -17.42
C ASN A 99 3.20 -13.82 -16.52
N PRO A 100 1.92 -13.61 -16.94
CA PRO A 100 0.95 -12.81 -16.18
C PRO A 100 0.14 -13.63 -15.17
N GLN A 101 0.51 -14.88 -14.89
CA GLN A 101 -0.26 -15.71 -13.98
C GLN A 101 -0.20 -15.16 -12.56
N LEU A 102 -1.37 -15.08 -11.94
CA LEU A 102 -1.57 -14.81 -10.52
C LEU A 102 -2.57 -15.81 -9.95
N ARG A 103 -2.62 -15.95 -8.64
CA ARG A 103 -3.74 -16.64 -7.99
C ARG A 103 -5.03 -15.89 -8.28
N SER A 104 -6.13 -16.63 -8.43
CA SER A 104 -7.39 -16.10 -8.94
C SER A 104 -7.88 -14.83 -8.23
N ALA A 105 -7.79 -14.78 -6.91
CA ALA A 105 -8.17 -13.60 -6.12
C ALA A 105 -7.26 -12.39 -6.42
N ALA A 106 -5.94 -12.59 -6.50
CA ALA A 106 -4.99 -11.53 -6.82
C ALA A 106 -5.17 -11.03 -8.27
N ALA A 107 -5.42 -11.94 -9.22
CA ALA A 107 -5.68 -11.59 -10.62
C ALA A 107 -6.92 -10.70 -10.77
N ALA A 108 -8.04 -11.06 -10.14
CA ALA A 108 -9.29 -10.28 -10.17
C ALA A 108 -9.09 -8.88 -9.53
N ALA A 109 -8.41 -8.81 -8.40
CA ALA A 109 -8.08 -7.56 -7.72
C ALA A 109 -7.16 -6.67 -8.58
N MET A 110 -6.16 -7.25 -9.25
CA MET A 110 -5.23 -6.52 -10.13
C MET A 110 -5.96 -5.89 -11.33
N VAL A 111 -6.87 -6.62 -11.96
CA VAL A 111 -7.71 -6.09 -13.06
C VAL A 111 -8.51 -4.88 -12.59
N THR A 112 -9.14 -4.99 -11.41
CA THR A 112 -9.92 -3.89 -10.83
C THR A 112 -9.04 -2.69 -10.48
N MET A 113 -7.86 -2.93 -9.91
CA MET A 113 -6.89 -1.90 -9.55
C MET A 113 -6.40 -1.12 -10.78
N PHE A 114 -6.03 -1.80 -11.87
CA PHE A 114 -5.57 -1.14 -13.10
C PHE A 114 -6.68 -0.31 -13.75
N ALA A 115 -7.91 -0.84 -13.76
CA ALA A 115 -9.07 -0.10 -14.28
C ALA A 115 -9.33 1.18 -13.47
N ALA A 116 -9.23 1.11 -12.14
CA ALA A 116 -9.38 2.27 -11.26
C ALA A 116 -8.25 3.29 -11.47
N GLY A 117 -6.99 2.84 -11.54
CA GLY A 117 -5.85 3.72 -11.78
C GLY A 117 -5.98 4.49 -13.10
N LYS A 118 -6.38 3.82 -14.16
CA LYS A 118 -6.67 4.46 -15.45
C LYS A 118 -7.79 5.49 -15.35
N ALA A 119 -8.90 5.13 -14.70
CA ALA A 119 -10.06 6.02 -14.53
C ALA A 119 -9.74 7.24 -13.65
N GLU A 120 -8.85 7.09 -12.69
CA GLU A 120 -8.40 8.14 -11.76
C GLU A 120 -7.20 8.95 -12.29
N GLY A 121 -6.78 8.71 -13.54
CA GLY A 121 -5.78 9.55 -14.22
C GLY A 121 -4.33 9.13 -14.03
N ALA A 122 -4.05 7.95 -13.45
CA ALA A 122 -2.69 7.44 -13.34
C ALA A 122 -2.08 7.02 -14.69
N GLY A 123 -2.93 6.78 -15.70
CA GLY A 123 -2.52 6.25 -16.99
C GLY A 123 -2.58 4.73 -17.07
N ASP A 124 -2.13 4.19 -18.19
CA ASP A 124 -2.12 2.74 -18.41
C ASP A 124 -0.94 2.07 -17.69
N MET A 125 -1.17 0.82 -17.24
CA MET A 125 -0.21 -0.01 -16.53
C MET A 125 -0.11 -1.39 -17.18
N GLU A 126 1.01 -2.08 -16.95
CA GLU A 126 1.22 -3.45 -17.41
C GLU A 126 1.93 -4.29 -16.33
N LEU A 127 1.81 -5.61 -16.44
CA LEU A 127 2.55 -6.54 -15.58
C LEU A 127 3.94 -6.77 -16.17
N GLN A 128 4.99 -6.41 -15.42
CA GLN A 128 6.38 -6.70 -15.78
C GLN A 128 6.74 -8.15 -15.43
N SER A 129 6.25 -8.65 -14.28
CA SER A 129 6.47 -9.98 -13.75
C SER A 129 5.33 -10.32 -12.77
N ALA A 130 4.88 -11.58 -12.75
CA ALA A 130 3.89 -12.07 -11.82
C ALA A 130 4.35 -13.41 -11.21
N TYR A 131 3.59 -14.50 -11.31
CA TYR A 131 4.05 -15.79 -10.80
C TYR A 131 5.39 -16.21 -11.42
N ARG A 132 6.32 -16.59 -10.55
CA ARG A 132 7.65 -17.11 -10.91
C ARG A 132 7.92 -18.40 -10.16
N SER A 133 8.05 -19.53 -10.90
CA SER A 133 8.31 -20.83 -10.28
C SER A 133 9.68 -20.87 -9.61
N TYR A 134 9.85 -21.83 -8.69
CA TYR A 134 11.15 -22.14 -8.07
C TYR A 134 12.28 -22.27 -9.10
N THR A 135 12.04 -23.06 -10.16
CA THR A 135 13.05 -23.31 -11.21
C THR A 135 13.45 -22.04 -11.95
N ILE A 136 12.48 -21.17 -12.26
CA ILE A 136 12.77 -19.90 -12.91
C ILE A 136 13.53 -19.00 -11.93
N GLN A 137 13.15 -18.98 -10.63
CA GLN A 137 13.87 -18.21 -9.62
C GLN A 137 15.32 -18.64 -9.46
N VAL A 138 15.65 -19.94 -9.57
CA VAL A 138 17.04 -20.42 -9.62
C VAL A 138 17.81 -19.74 -10.75
N SER A 139 17.24 -19.66 -11.95
CA SER A 139 17.89 -19.04 -13.10
C SER A 139 18.08 -17.54 -12.93
N VAL A 140 17.06 -16.85 -12.43
CA VAL A 140 17.08 -15.40 -12.16
C VAL A 140 18.14 -15.07 -11.11
N TYR A 141 18.09 -15.72 -9.95
CA TYR A 141 19.02 -15.50 -8.85
C TYR A 141 20.48 -15.75 -9.28
N ASN A 142 20.74 -16.89 -9.96
CA ASN A 142 22.08 -17.17 -10.48
C ASN A 142 22.55 -16.15 -11.52
N GLY A 143 21.65 -15.51 -12.25
CA GLY A 143 21.96 -14.37 -13.13
C GLY A 143 22.53 -13.19 -12.33
N TYR A 144 21.86 -12.81 -11.24
CA TYR A 144 22.33 -11.75 -10.34
C TYR A 144 23.65 -12.11 -9.65
N VAL A 145 23.82 -13.36 -9.20
CA VAL A 145 25.08 -13.83 -8.60
C VAL A 145 26.26 -13.67 -9.59
N ARG A 146 26.05 -14.01 -10.86
CA ARG A 146 27.09 -13.84 -11.89
C ARG A 146 27.46 -12.38 -12.16
N SER A 147 26.48 -11.48 -12.08
CA SER A 147 26.69 -10.05 -12.41
C SER A 147 27.15 -9.20 -11.22
N ALA A 148 26.70 -9.50 -10.00
CA ALA A 148 26.90 -8.65 -8.82
C ALA A 148 27.51 -9.39 -7.62
N GLY A 149 27.83 -10.68 -7.74
CA GLY A 149 28.21 -11.52 -6.62
C GLY A 149 27.01 -11.87 -5.71
N GLN A 150 27.23 -12.76 -4.74
CA GLN A 150 26.14 -13.23 -3.88
C GLN A 150 25.52 -12.09 -3.05
N ALA A 151 26.32 -11.25 -2.42
CA ALA A 151 25.80 -10.14 -1.61
C ALA A 151 24.98 -9.15 -2.45
N GLY A 152 25.43 -8.84 -3.68
CA GLY A 152 24.66 -8.01 -4.62
C GLY A 152 23.37 -8.68 -5.11
N ALA A 153 23.39 -9.98 -5.30
CA ALA A 153 22.20 -10.77 -5.64
C ALA A 153 21.19 -10.77 -4.48
N ASP A 154 21.63 -11.02 -3.25
CA ASP A 154 20.80 -11.06 -2.05
C ASP A 154 20.09 -9.72 -1.77
N ALA A 155 20.69 -8.60 -2.17
CA ALA A 155 20.09 -7.27 -2.00
C ALA A 155 18.96 -6.98 -3.02
N GLN A 156 18.94 -7.66 -4.17
CA GLN A 156 18.09 -7.34 -5.32
C GLN A 156 17.15 -8.48 -5.73
N SER A 157 17.42 -9.71 -5.32
CA SER A 157 16.65 -10.88 -5.73
C SER A 157 16.58 -11.89 -4.60
N ALA A 158 15.42 -12.48 -4.43
CA ALA A 158 15.25 -13.56 -3.45
C ALA A 158 16.00 -14.83 -3.88
N ARG A 159 16.57 -15.53 -2.89
CA ARG A 159 17.04 -16.91 -3.12
C ARG A 159 15.85 -17.80 -3.50
N PRO A 160 16.07 -18.89 -4.28
CA PRO A 160 15.00 -19.83 -4.64
C PRO A 160 14.27 -20.38 -3.40
N GLY A 161 12.94 -20.31 -3.42
CA GLY A 161 12.08 -20.67 -2.28
C GLY A 161 11.78 -19.52 -1.32
N PHE A 162 12.44 -18.36 -1.45
CA PHE A 162 12.27 -17.18 -0.63
C PHE A 162 11.62 -16.02 -1.40
N SER A 163 11.15 -16.25 -2.63
CA SER A 163 10.54 -15.24 -3.49
C SER A 163 9.02 -15.19 -3.29
N GLU A 164 8.46 -14.01 -3.02
CA GLU A 164 7.01 -13.81 -2.99
C GLU A 164 6.33 -14.07 -4.35
N HIS A 165 7.03 -13.91 -5.47
CA HIS A 165 6.50 -14.25 -6.79
C HIS A 165 6.09 -15.72 -6.90
N GLN A 166 6.73 -16.61 -6.13
CA GLN A 166 6.39 -18.03 -6.12
C GLN A 166 5.03 -18.31 -5.43
N THR A 167 4.53 -17.39 -4.61
CA THR A 167 3.20 -17.49 -4.00
C THR A 167 2.05 -17.25 -4.99
N GLY A 168 2.33 -16.66 -6.16
CA GLY A 168 1.31 -16.19 -7.10
C GLY A 168 0.46 -15.02 -6.58
N LEU A 169 0.89 -14.38 -5.48
CA LEU A 169 0.21 -13.25 -4.86
C LEU A 169 0.91 -11.91 -5.11
N THR A 170 1.99 -11.91 -5.90
CA THR A 170 2.84 -10.74 -6.11
C THR A 170 3.02 -10.46 -7.58
N ALA A 171 3.04 -9.18 -7.93
CA ALA A 171 3.37 -8.73 -9.26
C ALA A 171 4.25 -7.47 -9.25
N ASP A 172 5.15 -7.41 -10.22
CA ASP A 172 5.86 -6.20 -10.59
C ASP A 172 5.04 -5.45 -11.64
N ILE A 173 4.80 -4.16 -11.40
CA ILE A 173 3.96 -3.29 -12.24
C ILE A 173 4.83 -2.26 -12.95
N GLY A 174 4.54 -2.00 -14.21
CA GLY A 174 5.17 -0.97 -15.03
C GLY A 174 4.18 0.04 -15.59
N ALA A 175 4.72 1.17 -16.04
CA ALA A 175 3.98 2.22 -16.73
C ALA A 175 3.85 1.90 -18.24
N VAL A 176 2.74 2.32 -18.86
CA VAL A 176 2.56 2.31 -20.31
C VAL A 176 2.28 3.75 -20.76
N PRO A 177 3.12 4.33 -21.68
CA PRO A 177 4.33 3.76 -22.24
C PRO A 177 5.41 3.51 -21.18
N ALA A 178 6.33 2.56 -21.45
CA ALA A 178 7.36 2.15 -20.50
C ALA A 178 8.19 3.34 -20.01
N ASN A 179 8.26 3.50 -18.70
CA ASN A 179 9.01 4.56 -18.04
C ASN A 179 9.51 4.04 -16.68
N CYS A 180 10.80 4.15 -16.43
CA CYS A 180 11.43 3.70 -15.18
C CYS A 180 11.14 2.22 -14.84
N THR A 181 11.12 1.34 -15.84
CA THR A 181 10.81 -0.08 -15.68
C THR A 181 11.74 -0.75 -14.68
N LEU A 182 11.19 -1.35 -13.61
CA LEU A 182 11.93 -2.02 -12.52
C LEU A 182 13.08 -1.16 -11.96
N ALA A 183 12.83 0.13 -11.81
CA ALA A 183 13.79 1.09 -11.27
C ALA A 183 13.14 1.99 -10.23
N ALA A 184 13.93 2.48 -9.25
CA ALA A 184 13.43 3.30 -8.14
C ALA A 184 12.65 4.55 -8.58
N CYS A 185 13.00 5.11 -9.77
CA CYS A 185 12.29 6.25 -10.35
C CYS A 185 10.83 5.93 -10.75
N PHE A 186 10.43 4.65 -10.86
CA PHE A 186 9.02 4.30 -11.08
C PHE A 186 8.11 4.89 -9.99
N GLY A 187 8.60 4.95 -8.74
CA GLY A 187 7.87 5.57 -7.64
C GLY A 187 7.57 7.07 -7.80
N GLN A 188 8.15 7.73 -8.81
CA GLN A 188 7.88 9.14 -9.16
C GLN A 188 7.03 9.28 -10.43
N THR A 189 6.69 8.19 -11.10
CA THR A 189 5.75 8.22 -12.23
C THR A 189 4.32 8.41 -11.74
N PRO A 190 3.39 8.91 -12.58
CA PRO A 190 1.97 8.98 -12.20
C PRO A 190 1.41 7.64 -11.74
N GLN A 191 1.79 6.53 -12.39
CA GLN A 191 1.40 5.18 -12.02
C GLN A 191 1.93 4.78 -10.65
N GLY A 192 3.22 4.96 -10.41
CA GLY A 192 3.88 4.60 -9.14
C GLY A 192 3.34 5.40 -7.96
N LEU A 193 3.13 6.72 -8.13
CA LEU A 193 2.52 7.59 -7.12
C LEU A 193 1.08 7.15 -6.79
N TRP A 194 0.28 6.87 -7.82
CA TRP A 194 -1.09 6.42 -7.62
C TRP A 194 -1.14 5.06 -6.91
N LEU A 195 -0.33 4.11 -7.34
CA LEU A 195 -0.24 2.77 -6.73
C LEU A 195 0.16 2.86 -5.25
N ALA A 196 1.19 3.64 -4.92
CA ALA A 196 1.63 3.82 -3.53
C ALA A 196 0.51 4.38 -2.63
N ALA A 197 -0.32 5.27 -3.16
CA ALA A 197 -1.43 5.88 -2.42
C ALA A 197 -2.70 5.01 -2.37
N ASN A 198 -2.95 4.15 -3.35
CA ASN A 198 -4.27 3.55 -3.59
C ASN A 198 -4.31 2.02 -3.63
N ALA A 199 -3.19 1.32 -3.79
CA ALA A 199 -3.17 -0.14 -3.97
C ALA A 199 -3.84 -0.89 -2.80
N TRP A 200 -3.77 -0.36 -1.58
CA TRP A 200 -4.41 -0.92 -0.40
C TRP A 200 -5.94 -1.06 -0.55
N ARG A 201 -6.60 -0.18 -1.31
CA ARG A 201 -8.04 -0.23 -1.60
C ARG A 201 -8.44 -1.53 -2.33
N PHE A 202 -7.49 -2.16 -3.00
CA PHE A 202 -7.65 -3.36 -3.82
C PHE A 202 -6.99 -4.59 -3.22
N GLY A 203 -6.52 -4.51 -1.96
CA GLY A 203 -5.91 -5.63 -1.27
C GLY A 203 -4.42 -5.80 -1.50
N PHE A 204 -3.74 -4.82 -2.10
CA PHE A 204 -2.30 -4.83 -2.33
C PHE A 204 -1.54 -3.90 -1.37
N ILE A 205 -0.33 -4.29 -1.04
CA ILE A 205 0.62 -3.44 -0.31
C ILE A 205 1.89 -3.24 -1.15
N LEU A 206 2.50 -2.06 -1.04
CA LEU A 206 3.87 -1.83 -1.48
C LEU A 206 4.81 -2.60 -0.55
N ARG A 207 5.40 -3.67 -1.03
CA ARG A 207 6.06 -4.67 -0.17
C ARG A 207 7.42 -4.22 0.36
N TYR A 208 8.18 -3.47 -0.43
CA TYR A 208 9.55 -3.06 -0.13
C TYR A 208 9.72 -1.54 -0.16
N PRO A 209 9.19 -0.81 0.85
CA PRO A 209 9.33 0.65 0.95
C PRO A 209 10.78 1.06 1.24
N ALA A 210 11.14 2.28 0.84
CA ALA A 210 12.52 2.79 0.92
C ALA A 210 13.09 2.83 2.34
N ASP A 211 12.27 3.10 3.34
CA ASP A 211 12.65 3.20 4.76
C ASP A 211 12.64 1.84 5.50
N LYS A 212 12.25 0.75 4.83
CA LYS A 212 12.07 -0.59 5.43
C LYS A 212 13.11 -1.62 5.03
N VAL A 213 14.19 -1.21 4.39
CA VAL A 213 15.33 -2.10 4.06
C VAL A 213 15.85 -2.86 5.31
N PRO A 214 15.99 -2.24 6.50
CA PRO A 214 16.42 -2.96 7.71
C PRO A 214 15.41 -4.03 8.19
N VAL A 215 14.15 -3.96 7.74
CA VAL A 215 13.11 -4.92 8.12
C VAL A 215 12.99 -6.03 7.08
N THR A 216 12.98 -5.67 5.80
CA THR A 216 12.68 -6.61 4.70
C THR A 216 13.94 -7.19 4.03
N GLY A 217 15.08 -6.50 4.16
CA GLY A 217 16.33 -6.89 3.52
C GLY A 217 16.44 -6.58 2.04
N TYR A 218 15.39 -6.02 1.42
CA TYR A 218 15.38 -5.64 0.00
C TYR A 218 15.45 -4.12 -0.17
N MET A 219 16.09 -3.68 -1.26
CA MET A 219 16.10 -2.28 -1.64
C MET A 219 14.68 -1.78 -1.95
N TYR A 220 14.54 -0.46 -2.13
CA TYR A 220 13.27 0.13 -2.54
C TYR A 220 12.80 -0.39 -3.90
N GLU A 221 11.63 -1.02 -3.91
CA GLU A 221 11.01 -1.58 -5.12
C GLU A 221 9.60 -1.02 -5.32
N PRO A 222 9.45 0.20 -5.84
CA PRO A 222 8.15 0.85 -6.02
C PRO A 222 7.22 0.15 -7.00
N TRP A 223 7.71 -0.82 -7.75
CA TRP A 223 6.97 -1.65 -8.70
C TRP A 223 6.39 -2.93 -8.07
N HIS A 224 6.90 -3.38 -6.90
CA HIS A 224 6.60 -4.67 -6.30
C HIS A 224 5.42 -4.60 -5.36
N PHE A 225 4.27 -5.15 -5.78
CA PHE A 225 3.02 -5.13 -5.03
C PHE A 225 2.59 -6.54 -4.65
N ARG A 226 2.34 -6.72 -3.32
CA ARG A 226 1.89 -7.97 -2.74
C ARG A 226 0.40 -7.92 -2.40
N TYR A 227 -0.37 -8.90 -2.90
CA TYR A 227 -1.77 -9.10 -2.52
C TYR A 227 -1.88 -9.79 -1.17
N VAL A 228 -2.65 -9.21 -0.26
CA VAL A 228 -2.91 -9.72 1.09
C VAL A 228 -4.41 -9.76 1.41
N GLY A 229 -5.26 -9.35 0.45
CA GLY A 229 -6.70 -9.14 0.63
C GLY A 229 -7.02 -7.76 1.21
N VAL A 230 -8.24 -7.26 0.88
CA VAL A 230 -8.66 -5.89 1.20
C VAL A 230 -8.72 -5.66 2.72
N GLU A 231 -9.12 -6.67 3.49
CA GLU A 231 -9.24 -6.56 4.94
C GLU A 231 -7.88 -6.24 5.59
N LEU A 232 -6.84 -7.03 5.27
CA LEU A 232 -5.50 -6.81 5.84
C LEU A 232 -4.85 -5.53 5.31
N SER A 233 -4.93 -5.27 4.01
CA SER A 233 -4.33 -4.06 3.43
C SER A 233 -4.94 -2.77 3.99
N THR A 234 -6.26 -2.76 4.21
CA THR A 234 -6.97 -1.64 4.83
C THR A 234 -6.54 -1.45 6.28
N GLU A 235 -6.42 -2.53 7.05
CA GLU A 235 -5.99 -2.47 8.45
C GLU A 235 -4.55 -1.97 8.57
N MET A 236 -3.63 -2.47 7.71
CA MET A 236 -2.25 -2.00 7.65
C MET A 236 -2.18 -0.50 7.29
N HIS A 237 -2.94 -0.08 6.26
CA HIS A 237 -3.02 1.32 5.84
C HIS A 237 -3.54 2.23 6.97
N THR A 238 -4.64 1.83 7.62
CA THR A 238 -5.27 2.60 8.71
C THR A 238 -4.32 2.79 9.90
N LYS A 239 -3.48 1.77 10.17
CA LYS A 239 -2.48 1.82 11.25
C LYS A 239 -1.16 2.47 10.85
N GLY A 240 -0.96 2.78 9.57
CA GLY A 240 0.32 3.30 9.07
C GLY A 240 1.47 2.29 9.16
N ILE A 241 1.17 0.97 9.13
CA ILE A 241 2.18 -0.10 9.20
C ILE A 241 2.45 -0.61 7.78
N ALA A 242 3.69 -0.48 7.33
CA ALA A 242 4.05 -0.70 5.94
C ALA A 242 4.48 -2.14 5.60
N THR A 243 4.95 -2.93 6.59
CA THR A 243 5.49 -4.27 6.33
C THR A 243 4.69 -5.37 7.04
N LEU A 244 4.67 -6.57 6.47
CA LEU A 244 4.02 -7.74 7.09
C LEU A 244 4.72 -8.13 8.38
N GLU A 245 6.05 -8.01 8.41
CA GLU A 245 6.87 -8.32 9.57
C GLU A 245 6.46 -7.47 10.77
N GLU A 246 6.40 -6.15 10.59
CA GLU A 246 5.98 -5.22 11.67
C GLU A 246 4.52 -5.45 12.06
N PHE A 247 3.63 -5.66 11.08
CA PHE A 247 2.21 -5.83 11.35
C PHE A 247 1.92 -7.07 12.20
N PHE A 248 2.56 -8.20 11.88
CA PHE A 248 2.37 -9.45 12.62
C PHE A 248 3.31 -9.62 13.82
N GLY A 249 4.23 -8.69 14.05
CA GLY A 249 5.23 -8.78 15.13
C GLY A 249 6.26 -9.87 14.88
N LEU A 250 6.59 -10.13 13.62
CA LEU A 250 7.62 -11.09 13.23
C LEU A 250 9.02 -10.45 13.33
N PRO A 251 10.07 -11.24 13.56
CA PRO A 251 11.43 -10.75 13.45
C PRO A 251 11.69 -10.14 12.08
N ALA A 252 12.43 -9.02 12.04
CA ALA A 252 12.95 -8.46 10.81
C ALA A 252 13.83 -9.49 10.08
N ALA A 253 13.82 -9.43 8.74
CA ALA A 253 14.54 -10.36 7.87
C ALA A 253 15.54 -9.61 6.95
N PRO A 254 16.50 -8.85 7.53
CA PRO A 254 17.42 -8.06 6.73
C PRO A 254 18.39 -8.92 5.92
N ASP A 255 18.64 -10.15 6.35
CA ASP A 255 19.51 -11.10 5.68
C ASP A 255 19.04 -12.55 5.90
N TYR A 256 19.58 -13.47 5.10
CA TYR A 256 19.33 -14.90 5.23
C TYR A 256 19.98 -15.46 6.50
N ALA A 257 19.36 -16.50 7.05
CA ALA A 257 20.01 -17.24 8.13
C ALA A 257 21.35 -17.85 7.62
N PRO A 258 22.35 -17.92 8.54
CA PRO A 258 23.66 -18.49 8.22
C PRO A 258 23.61 -19.93 7.74
#